data_a6fd62e6d9e583cfbe69fc1cf6ab3a3e
#
_entry.id   a6fd62e6d9e583cfbe69fc1cf6ab3a3e
#
_cell.length_a   1.000
_cell.length_b   1.000
_cell.length_c   1.000
_cell.angle_alpha   90.00
_cell.angle_beta   90.00
_cell.angle_gamma   90.00
#
_symmetry.space_group_name_H-M   'P 1'
#
loop_
_entity.id
_entity.type
_entity.pdbx_description
1 polymer ?
#
loop_
_entity_poly.entity_id
_entity_poly.type
_entity_poly.pdbx_seq_one_letter_code
_entity_poly.pdbx_strand_id
1 'polypeptide(L)'
;MKVFFIDLHSPWSRTNEHEWYYCLGPDNPDRPELDARWRRFREELSSATAGGPLVYDPKWDIPGGVGYNQSERMGTSSCAWFNRLPNGWCAFCIEYGYGLCGGVFTRERGRDLGRRCMRATVRSLLHDPSVDDDVW
;
A
#
# COMPACT_ATOMS: atom_id res chain seq x y z
N MET A 1 -0.82 -18.40 11.27
CA MET A 1 -1.62 -17.17 11.03
C MET A 1 -0.74 -16.19 10.27
N LYS A 2 -1.21 -15.71 9.13
CA LYS A 2 -0.54 -14.64 8.36
C LYS A 2 -1.00 -13.27 8.86
N VAL A 3 -0.08 -12.33 8.95
CA VAL A 3 -0.34 -10.97 9.43
C VAL A 3 0.03 -9.98 8.34
N PHE A 4 -0.77 -8.96 8.14
CA PHE A 4 -0.45 -7.84 7.25
C PHE A 4 -0.36 -6.53 8.03
N PHE A 5 0.30 -5.57 7.45
CA PHE A 5 0.48 -4.26 8.02
C PHE A 5 0.21 -3.18 6.96
N ILE A 6 -0.53 -2.14 7.33
CA ILE A 6 -0.73 -0.96 6.49
C ILE A 6 -0.21 0.26 7.23
N ASP A 7 0.74 0.93 6.63
CA ASP A 7 1.21 2.24 7.06
C ASP A 7 0.48 3.30 6.24
N LEU A 8 -0.33 4.11 6.90
CA LEU A 8 -0.96 5.27 6.30
C LEU A 8 -0.11 6.49 6.61
N HIS A 9 0.63 6.94 5.63
CA HIS A 9 1.64 7.98 5.79
C HIS A 9 1.32 9.21 4.93
N SER A 10 1.85 10.36 5.30
CA SER A 10 1.76 11.55 4.48
C SER A 10 3.12 11.88 3.89
N PRO A 11 3.21 12.08 2.57
CA PRO A 11 4.47 12.39 1.92
C PRO A 11 4.98 13.76 2.35
N TRP A 12 6.27 13.98 2.16
CA TRP A 12 6.89 15.25 2.46
C TRP A 12 6.30 16.38 1.59
N SER A 13 5.81 17.45 2.23
CA SER A 13 4.96 18.50 1.65
C SER A 13 5.67 19.49 0.69
N ARG A 14 6.92 19.25 0.28
CA ARG A 14 7.70 20.24 -0.46
C ARG A 14 7.58 20.23 -1.98
N THR A 15 6.81 19.32 -2.56
CA THR A 15 6.66 19.24 -4.02
C THR A 15 5.20 19.08 -4.39
N ASN A 16 4.73 19.85 -5.37
CA ASN A 16 3.41 19.71 -5.96
C ASN A 16 3.17 18.37 -6.67
N GLU A 17 4.21 17.53 -6.76
CA GLU A 17 4.18 16.22 -7.42
C GLU A 17 3.47 15.15 -6.60
N HIS A 18 3.17 15.40 -5.31
CA HIS A 18 2.60 14.44 -4.39
C HIS A 18 1.17 14.82 -3.94
N GLU A 19 0.41 15.42 -4.82
CA GLU A 19 -1.00 15.78 -4.55
C GLU A 19 -1.95 14.56 -4.62
N TRP A 20 -1.47 13.42 -5.09
CA TRP A 20 -2.22 12.17 -5.20
C TRP A 20 -1.82 11.20 -4.10
N TYR A 21 -2.67 10.23 -3.80
CA TYR A 21 -2.23 9.13 -2.95
C TYR A 21 -1.67 7.99 -3.81
N TYR A 22 -0.67 7.30 -3.30
CA TYR A 22 0.07 6.27 -4.01
C TYR A 22 0.63 5.23 -3.05
N CYS A 23 0.99 4.05 -3.59
CA CYS A 23 1.60 2.98 -2.82
C CYS A 23 3.12 2.96 -3.03
N LEU A 24 3.85 2.71 -1.94
CA LEU A 24 5.26 2.38 -2.02
C LEU A 24 5.42 0.87 -2.17
N GLY A 25 6.17 0.45 -3.19
CA GLY A 25 6.52 -0.95 -3.39
C GLY A 25 7.54 -1.44 -2.38
N PRO A 26 7.56 -2.75 -2.10
CA PRO A 26 8.60 -3.34 -1.27
C PRO A 26 9.95 -3.26 -1.97
N ASP A 27 11.00 -3.00 -1.19
CA ASP A 27 12.39 -3.09 -1.63
C ASP A 27 13.10 -4.11 -0.74
N ASN A 28 12.85 -5.38 -1.01
CA ASN A 28 13.43 -6.48 -0.24
C ASN A 28 13.81 -7.63 -1.18
N PRO A 29 15.06 -7.67 -1.67
CA PRO A 29 15.54 -8.67 -2.62
C PRO A 29 15.52 -10.10 -2.07
N ASP A 30 15.53 -10.27 -0.75
CA ASP A 30 15.48 -11.58 -0.10
C ASP A 30 14.05 -12.15 -0.05
N ARG A 31 13.05 -11.37 -0.43
CA ARG A 31 11.64 -11.75 -0.40
C ARG A 31 10.89 -11.34 -1.67
N PRO A 32 11.21 -11.98 -2.81
CA PRO A 32 10.62 -11.62 -4.11
C PRO A 32 9.10 -11.81 -4.18
N GLU A 33 8.51 -12.65 -3.32
CA GLU A 33 7.07 -12.84 -3.23
C GLU A 33 6.33 -11.56 -2.77
N LEU A 34 7.02 -10.63 -2.12
CA LEU A 34 6.43 -9.36 -1.70
C LEU A 34 5.99 -8.50 -2.89
N ASP A 35 6.73 -8.55 -3.99
CA ASP A 35 6.35 -7.83 -5.21
C ASP A 35 5.05 -8.36 -5.81
N ALA A 36 4.85 -9.67 -5.79
CA ALA A 36 3.61 -10.29 -6.28
C ALA A 36 2.42 -9.91 -5.39
N ARG A 37 2.62 -9.90 -4.06
CA ARG A 37 1.60 -9.49 -3.09
C ARG A 37 1.27 -8.00 -3.21
N TRP A 38 2.27 -7.15 -3.38
CA TRP A 38 2.09 -5.73 -3.63
C TRP A 38 1.30 -5.46 -4.90
N ARG A 39 1.64 -6.11 -6.02
CA ARG A 39 0.90 -5.99 -7.28
C ARG A 39 -0.56 -6.38 -7.11
N ARG A 40 -0.83 -7.52 -6.46
CA ARG A 40 -2.20 -7.99 -6.18
C ARG A 40 -2.97 -6.98 -5.34
N PHE A 41 -2.36 -6.46 -4.28
CA PHE A 41 -3.01 -5.43 -3.46
C PHE A 41 -3.38 -4.19 -4.28
N ARG A 42 -2.53 -3.74 -5.18
CA ARG A 42 -2.79 -2.60 -6.07
C ARG A 42 -3.95 -2.86 -7.03
N GLU A 43 -4.04 -4.05 -7.59
CA GLU A 43 -5.16 -4.47 -8.45
C GLU A 43 -6.48 -4.46 -7.66
N GLU A 44 -6.49 -5.02 -6.46
CA GLU A 44 -7.65 -5.00 -5.57
C GLU A 44 -7.99 -3.59 -5.10
N LEU A 45 -7.00 -2.73 -4.86
CA LEU A 45 -7.22 -1.33 -4.49
C LEU A 45 -7.81 -0.54 -5.66
N SER A 46 -7.31 -0.72 -6.87
CA SER A 46 -7.90 -0.14 -8.08
C SER A 46 -9.37 -0.54 -8.24
N SER A 47 -9.66 -1.83 -8.10
CA SER A 47 -11.04 -2.34 -8.16
C SER A 47 -11.91 -1.78 -7.04
N ALA A 48 -11.42 -1.75 -5.82
CA ALA A 48 -12.16 -1.27 -4.65
C ALA A 48 -12.44 0.23 -4.69
N THR A 49 -11.59 1.03 -5.34
CA THR A 49 -11.73 2.49 -5.42
C THR A 49 -12.41 2.97 -6.67
N ALA A 50 -12.64 2.10 -7.66
CA ALA A 50 -13.34 2.44 -8.90
C ALA A 50 -14.72 3.07 -8.59
N GLY A 51 -15.01 4.22 -9.23
CA GLY A 51 -16.25 4.97 -9.02
C GLY A 51 -16.41 5.63 -7.66
N GLY A 52 -15.39 5.56 -6.80
CA GLY A 52 -15.37 6.23 -5.50
C GLY A 52 -14.92 7.70 -5.58
N PRO A 53 -14.99 8.43 -4.46
CA PRO A 53 -14.58 9.83 -4.40
C PRO A 53 -13.05 10.02 -4.49
N LEU A 54 -12.28 8.97 -4.22
CA LEU A 54 -10.83 8.94 -4.33
C LEU A 54 -10.45 7.67 -5.11
N VAL A 55 -10.27 7.81 -6.41
CA VAL A 55 -9.89 6.71 -7.28
C VAL A 55 -8.37 6.52 -7.22
N TYR A 56 -7.94 5.29 -6.95
CA TYR A 56 -6.52 4.94 -6.98
C TYR A 56 -6.02 4.87 -8.43
N ASP A 57 -4.88 5.51 -8.69
CA ASP A 57 -4.21 5.48 -9.99
C ASP A 57 -2.77 4.98 -9.80
N PRO A 58 -2.48 3.73 -10.22
CA PRO A 58 -1.18 3.09 -10.01
C PRO A 58 0.00 3.77 -10.73
N LYS A 59 -0.26 4.74 -11.63
CA LYS A 59 0.81 5.49 -12.29
C LYS A 59 1.63 6.37 -11.32
N TRP A 60 1.05 6.67 -10.14
CA TRP A 60 1.70 7.47 -9.11
C TRP A 60 2.54 6.64 -8.14
N ASP A 61 2.44 5.32 -8.20
CA ASP A 61 3.18 4.44 -7.30
C ASP A 61 4.69 4.53 -7.50
N ILE A 62 5.39 4.33 -6.40
CA ILE A 62 6.85 4.31 -6.41
C ILE A 62 7.30 2.88 -6.09
N PRO A 63 7.78 2.13 -7.09
CA PRO A 63 8.31 0.79 -6.89
C PRO A 63 9.51 0.78 -5.93
N GLY A 64 9.80 -0.38 -5.36
CA GLY A 64 11.01 -0.58 -4.57
C GLY A 64 12.27 -0.30 -5.41
N GLY A 65 13.28 0.29 -4.80
CA GLY A 65 14.53 0.69 -5.45
C GLY A 65 14.44 1.97 -6.28
N VAL A 66 13.28 2.63 -6.35
CA VAL A 66 13.07 3.82 -7.18
C VAL A 66 12.95 5.08 -6.34
N GLY A 67 13.62 6.14 -6.76
CA GLY A 67 13.54 7.47 -6.13
C GLY A 67 13.96 7.43 -4.66
N TYR A 68 13.10 7.91 -3.76
CA TYR A 68 13.38 7.85 -2.32
C TYR A 68 13.02 6.50 -1.67
N ASN A 69 12.29 5.63 -2.39
CA ASN A 69 11.88 4.30 -1.92
C ASN A 69 13.00 3.27 -2.16
N GLN A 70 14.14 3.48 -1.52
CA GLN A 70 15.33 2.64 -1.60
C GLN A 70 15.65 2.04 -0.24
N SER A 71 16.11 0.79 -0.20
CA SER A 71 16.41 0.05 1.03
C SER A 71 17.42 0.75 1.94
N GLU A 72 18.38 1.45 1.37
CA GLU A 72 19.36 2.25 2.12
C GLU A 72 18.69 3.35 2.97
N ARG A 73 17.59 3.92 2.48
CA ARG A 73 16.83 4.98 3.15
C ARG A 73 15.65 4.43 3.95
N MET A 74 15.01 3.39 3.44
CA MET A 74 13.76 2.83 3.98
C MET A 74 13.96 1.58 4.83
N GLY A 75 15.20 1.07 4.94
CA GLY A 75 15.50 -0.18 5.64
C GLY A 75 15.16 -0.21 7.14
N THR A 76 14.91 0.96 7.73
CA THR A 76 14.45 1.12 9.13
C THR A 76 12.98 1.49 9.25
N SER A 77 12.24 1.57 8.13
CA SER A 77 10.80 1.88 8.16
C SER A 77 9.99 0.76 8.82
N SER A 78 8.81 1.11 9.30
CA SER A 78 7.82 0.16 9.86
C SER A 78 7.51 -0.98 8.88
N CYS A 79 7.32 -0.65 7.61
CA CYS A 79 7.05 -1.63 6.55
C CYS A 79 8.25 -2.55 6.32
N ALA A 80 9.48 -2.03 6.27
CA ALA A 80 10.68 -2.82 6.10
C ALA A 80 10.90 -3.77 7.29
N TRP A 81 10.65 -3.30 8.51
CA TRP A 81 10.73 -4.15 9.70
C TRP A 81 9.69 -5.27 9.65
N PHE A 82 8.43 -4.93 9.36
CA PHE A 82 7.35 -5.92 9.27
C PHE A 82 7.60 -6.97 8.19
N ASN A 83 8.10 -6.55 7.03
CA ASN A 83 8.42 -7.45 5.91
C ASN A 83 9.54 -8.45 6.21
N ARG A 84 10.29 -8.29 7.33
CA ARG A 84 11.30 -9.26 7.81
C ARG A 84 10.73 -10.29 8.77
N LEU A 85 9.50 -10.09 9.27
CA LEU A 85 8.90 -11.03 10.20
C LEU A 85 8.55 -12.35 9.49
N PRO A 86 8.80 -13.52 10.11
CA PRO A 86 8.54 -14.82 9.48
C PRO A 86 7.07 -15.05 9.10
N ASN A 87 6.14 -14.50 9.86
CA ASN A 87 4.71 -14.56 9.65
C ASN A 87 4.13 -13.28 9.02
N GLY A 88 4.97 -12.30 8.71
CA GLY A 88 4.56 -11.10 7.99
C GLY A 88 4.18 -11.46 6.56
N TRP A 89 2.89 -11.30 6.22
CA TRP A 89 2.45 -11.58 4.85
C TRP A 89 2.94 -10.50 3.88
N CYS A 90 2.61 -9.26 4.14
CA CYS A 90 3.13 -8.10 3.43
C CYS A 90 2.84 -6.82 4.22
N ALA A 91 3.71 -5.83 4.13
CA ALA A 91 3.45 -4.47 4.56
C ALA A 91 3.19 -3.59 3.35
N PHE A 92 2.15 -2.77 3.44
CA PHE A 92 1.81 -1.78 2.44
C PHE A 92 1.97 -0.39 3.03
N CYS A 93 2.73 0.48 2.37
CA CYS A 93 2.75 1.89 2.68
C CYS A 93 1.90 2.62 1.64
N ILE A 94 0.90 3.36 2.13
CA ILE A 94 0.05 4.22 1.32
C ILE A 94 0.33 5.64 1.75
N GLU A 95 0.94 6.39 0.85
CA GLU A 95 1.17 7.82 1.01
C GLU A 95 -0.02 8.60 0.49
N TYR A 96 -0.53 9.57 1.23
CA TYR A 96 -1.60 10.44 0.76
C TYR A 96 -1.32 11.90 1.10
N GLY A 97 -1.55 12.77 0.13
CA GLY A 97 -1.25 14.20 0.23
C GLY A 97 -2.11 14.94 1.27
N TYR A 98 -1.60 16.06 1.73
CA TYR A 98 -2.19 16.87 2.81
C TYR A 98 -3.49 17.58 2.45
N GLY A 99 -4.00 17.47 1.25
CA GLY A 99 -5.23 18.19 0.94
C GLY A 99 -5.83 17.98 -0.44
N LEU A 100 -5.07 17.45 -1.40
CA LEU A 100 -5.49 17.42 -2.79
C LEU A 100 -5.23 16.02 -3.39
N CYS A 101 -6.22 15.16 -3.30
CA CYS A 101 -6.24 13.92 -4.08
C CYS A 101 -7.28 14.07 -5.20
N GLY A 102 -7.03 14.97 -6.17
CA GLY A 102 -8.04 15.29 -7.19
C GLY A 102 -9.25 16.05 -6.63
N GLY A 103 -9.11 16.69 -5.46
CA GLY A 103 -10.13 17.42 -4.72
C GLY A 103 -9.81 17.44 -3.22
N VAL A 104 -10.58 18.21 -2.45
CA VAL A 104 -10.36 18.37 -1.01
C VAL A 104 -10.44 17.01 -0.30
N PHE A 105 -9.40 16.64 0.45
CA PHE A 105 -9.38 15.45 1.28
C PHE A 105 -10.18 15.70 2.57
N THR A 106 -11.46 15.31 2.55
CA THR A 106 -12.33 15.43 3.73
C THR A 106 -12.19 14.20 4.64
N ARG A 107 -12.62 14.35 5.90
CA ARG A 107 -12.72 13.23 6.84
C ARG A 107 -13.53 12.05 6.29
N GLU A 108 -14.61 12.35 5.56
CA GLU A 108 -15.47 11.31 4.98
C GLU A 108 -14.77 10.56 3.86
N ARG A 109 -14.06 11.28 2.98
CA ARG A 109 -13.24 10.67 1.93
C ARG A 109 -12.12 9.80 2.50
N GLY A 110 -11.47 10.26 3.57
CA GLY A 110 -10.46 9.47 4.27
C GLY A 110 -11.03 8.18 4.88
N ARG A 111 -12.21 8.25 5.51
CA ARG A 111 -12.90 7.07 6.04
C ARG A 111 -13.30 6.10 4.94
N ASP A 112 -13.78 6.62 3.81
CA ASP A 112 -14.13 5.78 2.66
C ASP A 112 -12.90 5.10 2.08
N LEU A 113 -11.80 5.84 1.90
CA LEU A 113 -10.51 5.26 1.47
C LEU A 113 -10.04 4.16 2.42
N GLY A 114 -10.07 4.40 3.73
CA GLY A 114 -9.71 3.38 4.73
C GLY A 114 -10.53 2.09 4.60
N ARG A 115 -11.86 2.19 4.42
CA ARG A 115 -12.71 1.01 4.20
C ARG A 115 -12.35 0.27 2.91
N ARG A 116 -12.00 1.00 1.84
CA ARG A 116 -11.60 0.42 0.55
C ARG A 116 -10.23 -0.24 0.63
N CYS A 117 -9.28 0.37 1.33
CA CYS A 117 -7.98 -0.25 1.60
C CYS A 117 -8.13 -1.56 2.38
N MET A 118 -8.94 -1.59 3.43
CA MET A 118 -9.21 -2.83 4.17
C MET A 118 -9.86 -3.90 3.30
N ARG A 119 -10.81 -3.53 2.45
CA ARG A 119 -11.42 -4.47 1.49
C ARG A 119 -10.40 -5.03 0.51
N ALA A 120 -9.55 -4.18 -0.05
CA ALA A 120 -8.47 -4.58 -0.95
C ALA A 120 -7.51 -5.55 -0.26
N THR A 121 -7.14 -5.27 0.98
CA THR A 121 -6.25 -6.14 1.77
C THR A 121 -6.85 -7.52 2.00
N VAL A 122 -8.11 -7.58 2.44
CA VAL A 122 -8.79 -8.87 2.68
C VAL A 122 -8.87 -9.67 1.39
N ARG A 123 -9.25 -9.06 0.28
CA ARG A 123 -9.31 -9.74 -1.02
C ARG A 123 -7.93 -10.22 -1.49
N SER A 124 -6.89 -9.41 -1.29
CA SER A 124 -5.53 -9.80 -1.61
C SER A 124 -5.07 -11.03 -0.83
N LEU A 125 -5.46 -11.12 0.45
CA LEU A 125 -5.19 -12.29 1.28
C LEU A 125 -5.96 -13.53 0.81
N LEU A 126 -7.25 -13.39 0.53
CA LEU A 126 -8.10 -14.50 0.08
C LEU A 126 -7.66 -15.09 -1.27
N HIS A 127 -7.05 -14.28 -2.12
CA HIS A 127 -6.57 -14.70 -3.43
C HIS A 127 -5.08 -15.08 -3.45
N ASP A 128 -4.40 -15.06 -2.29
CA ASP A 128 -3.00 -15.48 -2.23
C ASP A 128 -2.90 -17.01 -2.10
N PRO A 129 -2.33 -17.70 -3.08
CA PRO A 129 -2.20 -19.17 -3.06
C PRO A 129 -1.28 -19.68 -1.93
N SER A 130 -0.52 -18.80 -1.28
CA SER A 130 0.29 -19.15 -0.11
C SER A 130 -0.46 -19.10 1.22
N VAL A 131 -1.72 -18.70 1.20
CA VAL A 131 -2.62 -18.71 2.36
C VAL A 131 -3.49 -19.96 2.23
N ASP A 132 -3.22 -20.94 3.09
CA ASP A 132 -3.98 -22.19 3.12
C ASP A 132 -5.46 -21.89 3.47
N ASP A 133 -6.39 -22.57 2.78
CA ASP A 133 -7.84 -22.44 2.99
C ASP A 133 -8.30 -22.82 4.41
N ASP A 134 -7.43 -23.48 5.19
CA ASP A 134 -7.71 -23.96 6.56
C ASP A 134 -7.59 -22.85 7.64
N VAL A 135 -7.43 -21.60 7.27
CA VAL A 135 -7.19 -20.50 8.23
C VAL A 135 -8.45 -19.70 8.57
N TRP A 136 -9.64 -20.09 8.05
CA TRP A 136 -10.90 -19.36 8.28
C TRP A 136 -11.94 -20.18 9.03
#